data_ecd9af5aa59af799234f4568583c2bae
#
_entry.id   ecd9af5aa59af799234f4568583c2bae
#
_cell.length_a   1.000
_cell.length_b   1.000
_cell.length_c   1.000
_cell.angle_alpha   90.00
_cell.angle_beta   90.00
_cell.angle_gamma   90.00
#
_symmetry.space_group_name_H-M   'P 1'
#
loop_
_entity.id
_entity.type
_entity.pdbx_description
1 polymer ?
#
loop_
_entity_poly.entity_id
_entity_poly.type
_entity_poly.pdbx_seq_one_letter_code
_entity_poly.pdbx_strand_id
1 'polypeptide(L)'
;MNESDELRDWADMRLFLALVDHGTLVAAAEHLGLSQPTLGRRLTALQKRMGTTLFTRDGRRLALTDAGHAIVENARRMQSEMHAIGRALDVQSSGLSGTVTISATEGTGTEWLAPELRAFHDQYPDIVLNLLIEARAVDLVRREADIALRIGEPTQPDLIARKLVKIGFGWYASREWLARNGPIKSEQEVLRKDIVGFASESQAPGILPLVEAPPDATMHFSVTSNSMAARMSAIRAGYGVGVASHRWATMYPELVNVFPGRNVGSADLWIVTHEELRHSARIRAVFDYLSEHVRNAAEAFETGFEGEAPAA
;
A
#
# COMPACT_ATOMS: atom_id res chain seq x y z
N MET A 1 -39.71 21.44 7.01
CA MET A 1 -38.40 20.74 7.16
C MET A 1 -38.60 19.39 6.53
N ASN A 2 -38.02 19.16 5.34
CA ASN A 2 -38.31 17.98 4.52
C ASN A 2 -37.64 16.73 5.09
N GLU A 3 -38.34 15.60 5.07
CA GLU A 3 -37.78 14.25 5.49
C GLU A 3 -36.47 13.85 4.79
N SER A 4 -36.15 14.49 3.64
CA SER A 4 -34.89 14.29 2.94
C SER A 4 -33.66 14.96 3.60
N ASP A 5 -33.83 15.81 4.62
CA ASP A 5 -32.72 16.48 5.32
C ASP A 5 -32.16 15.67 6.49
N GLU A 6 -32.85 14.61 6.91
CA GLU A 6 -32.44 13.73 8.02
C GLU A 6 -31.37 12.69 7.61
N LEU A 7 -31.07 12.56 6.32
CA LEU A 7 -30.06 11.63 5.77
C LEU A 7 -28.60 12.10 5.96
N ARG A 8 -28.38 13.29 6.52
CA ARG A 8 -27.08 13.99 6.45
C ARG A 8 -26.27 13.99 7.73
N ASP A 9 -26.56 13.10 8.67
CA ASP A 9 -25.74 13.01 9.89
C ASP A 9 -24.44 12.24 9.61
N TRP A 10 -23.32 12.94 9.66
CA TRP A 10 -21.97 12.33 9.58
C TRP A 10 -21.79 11.19 10.62
N ALA A 11 -22.39 11.31 11.78
CA ALA A 11 -22.29 10.27 12.80
C ALA A 11 -22.87 8.92 12.33
N ASP A 12 -23.88 8.94 11.47
CA ASP A 12 -24.48 7.74 10.87
C ASP A 12 -23.56 7.10 9.81
N MET A 13 -22.89 7.91 8.99
CA MET A 13 -21.94 7.41 8.00
C MET A 13 -20.70 6.84 8.69
N ARG A 14 -20.22 7.45 9.77
CA ARG A 14 -19.14 6.92 10.60
C ARG A 14 -19.52 5.57 11.22
N LEU A 15 -20.74 5.41 11.71
CA LEU A 15 -21.27 4.16 12.20
C LEU A 15 -21.32 3.08 11.10
N PHE A 16 -21.85 3.45 9.93
CA PHE A 16 -21.94 2.57 8.78
C PHE A 16 -20.55 2.07 8.37
N LEU A 17 -19.57 2.97 8.22
CA LEU A 17 -18.20 2.61 7.86
C LEU A 17 -17.53 1.73 8.90
N ALA A 18 -17.72 1.99 10.20
CA ALA A 18 -17.19 1.13 11.25
C ALA A 18 -17.73 -0.31 11.15
N LEU A 19 -19.00 -0.48 10.77
CA LEU A 19 -19.58 -1.81 10.53
C LEU A 19 -19.03 -2.48 9.28
N VAL A 20 -18.75 -1.71 8.21
CA VAL A 20 -18.09 -2.21 7.00
C VAL A 20 -16.69 -2.73 7.32
N ASP A 21 -15.91 -1.96 8.09
CA ASP A 21 -14.50 -2.26 8.38
C ASP A 21 -14.33 -3.43 9.35
N HIS A 22 -15.19 -3.51 10.36
CA HIS A 22 -15.05 -4.51 11.43
C HIS A 22 -15.94 -5.74 11.26
N GLY A 23 -16.92 -5.72 10.38
CA GLY A 23 -17.73 -6.86 9.98
C GLY A 23 -18.65 -7.44 11.07
N THR A 24 -18.58 -6.95 12.33
CA THR A 24 -19.44 -7.37 13.44
C THR A 24 -19.89 -6.19 14.29
N LEU A 25 -21.08 -6.30 14.89
CA LEU A 25 -21.58 -5.27 15.82
C LEU A 25 -20.69 -5.11 17.07
N VAL A 26 -20.05 -6.17 17.53
CA VAL A 26 -19.19 -6.13 18.72
C VAL A 26 -17.93 -5.32 18.41
N ALA A 27 -17.17 -5.70 17.39
CA ALA A 27 -15.92 -5.04 17.04
C ALA A 27 -16.13 -3.57 16.62
N ALA A 28 -17.18 -3.29 15.85
CA ALA A 28 -17.54 -1.91 15.49
C ALA A 28 -17.96 -1.06 16.70
N ALA A 29 -18.66 -1.64 17.67
CA ALA A 29 -19.04 -0.95 18.89
C ALA A 29 -17.82 -0.60 19.76
N GLU A 30 -16.89 -1.53 19.92
CA GLU A 30 -15.61 -1.32 20.61
C GLU A 30 -14.82 -0.19 19.94
N HIS A 31 -14.68 -0.23 18.62
CA HIS A 31 -13.99 0.81 17.83
C HIS A 31 -14.62 2.21 18.04
N LEU A 32 -15.96 2.29 18.12
CA LEU A 32 -16.68 3.55 18.30
C LEU A 32 -16.82 4.00 19.77
N GLY A 33 -16.33 3.21 20.73
CA GLY A 33 -16.54 3.47 22.16
C GLY A 33 -18.00 3.38 22.60
N LEU A 34 -18.79 2.52 21.93
CA LEU A 34 -20.22 2.34 22.19
C LEU A 34 -20.50 0.93 22.72
N SER A 35 -21.68 0.76 23.38
CA SER A 35 -22.18 -0.59 23.65
C SER A 35 -22.80 -1.20 22.40
N GLN A 36 -22.66 -2.54 22.23
CA GLN A 36 -23.28 -3.27 21.12
C GLN A 36 -24.80 -3.02 20.98
N PRO A 37 -25.61 -3.00 22.06
CA PRO A 37 -27.05 -2.67 21.94
C PRO A 37 -27.31 -1.25 21.43
N THR A 38 -26.46 -0.28 21.80
CA THR A 38 -26.55 1.10 21.34
C THR A 38 -26.25 1.18 19.84
N LEU A 39 -25.17 0.52 19.39
CA LEU A 39 -24.81 0.48 17.97
C LEU A 39 -25.90 -0.21 17.14
N GLY A 40 -26.45 -1.33 17.61
CA GLY A 40 -27.54 -2.03 16.94
C GLY A 40 -28.82 -1.16 16.78
N ARG A 41 -29.20 -0.42 17.82
CA ARG A 41 -30.34 0.54 17.74
C ARG A 41 -30.07 1.66 16.74
N ARG A 42 -28.85 2.22 16.73
CA ARG A 42 -28.48 3.27 15.76
C ARG A 42 -28.45 2.75 14.33
N LEU A 43 -27.96 1.53 14.08
CA LEU A 43 -28.01 0.90 12.76
C LEU A 43 -29.46 0.73 12.29
N THR A 44 -30.34 0.23 13.16
CA THR A 44 -31.77 0.08 12.81
C THR A 44 -32.41 1.42 12.49
N ALA A 45 -32.11 2.46 13.25
CA ALA A 45 -32.61 3.81 13.00
C ALA A 45 -32.07 4.37 11.68
N LEU A 46 -30.79 4.18 11.37
CA LEU A 46 -30.18 4.57 10.11
C LEU A 46 -30.89 3.90 8.93
N GLN A 47 -31.03 2.56 8.94
CA GLN A 47 -31.69 1.81 7.87
C GLN A 47 -33.17 2.24 7.69
N LYS A 48 -33.86 2.55 8.78
CA LYS A 48 -35.23 3.07 8.73
C LYS A 48 -35.30 4.44 8.05
N ARG A 49 -34.38 5.37 8.37
CA ARG A 49 -34.31 6.69 7.70
C ARG A 49 -33.95 6.57 6.22
N MET A 50 -33.06 5.63 5.87
CA MET A 50 -32.69 5.38 4.48
C MET A 50 -33.73 4.59 3.69
N GLY A 51 -34.77 4.08 4.35
CA GLY A 51 -35.82 3.27 3.72
C GLY A 51 -35.32 1.95 3.13
N THR A 52 -34.10 1.51 3.51
CA THR A 52 -33.50 0.29 2.96
C THR A 52 -32.60 -0.40 3.99
N THR A 53 -32.40 -1.71 3.82
CA THR A 53 -31.48 -2.49 4.63
C THR A 53 -30.09 -2.41 4.02
N LEU A 54 -29.09 -2.00 4.81
CA LEU A 54 -27.69 -1.85 4.37
C LEU A 54 -26.84 -3.08 4.67
N PHE A 55 -27.21 -3.87 5.68
CA PHE A 55 -26.53 -5.07 6.08
C PHE A 55 -27.49 -6.24 6.23
N THR A 56 -27.05 -7.41 5.80
CA THR A 56 -27.64 -8.72 6.11
C THR A 56 -26.82 -9.41 7.19
N ARG A 57 -27.44 -10.33 7.93
CA ARG A 57 -26.75 -11.16 8.91
C ARG A 57 -26.34 -12.48 8.29
N ASP A 58 -25.05 -12.80 8.41
CA ASP A 58 -24.51 -14.11 8.12
C ASP A 58 -23.90 -14.66 9.43
N GLY A 59 -24.71 -15.36 10.21
CA GLY A 59 -24.36 -15.79 11.56
C GLY A 59 -24.07 -14.60 12.49
N ARG A 60 -22.82 -14.47 12.94
CA ARG A 60 -22.34 -13.36 13.78
C ARG A 60 -21.80 -12.19 12.98
N ARG A 61 -21.58 -12.35 11.67
CA ARG A 61 -21.06 -11.33 10.77
C ARG A 61 -22.18 -10.52 10.12
N LEU A 62 -21.82 -9.33 9.72
CA LEU A 62 -22.64 -8.46 8.88
C LEU A 62 -22.04 -8.44 7.47
N ALA A 63 -22.86 -8.72 6.47
CA ALA A 63 -22.52 -8.57 5.06
C ALA A 63 -23.30 -7.39 4.48
N LEU A 64 -22.67 -6.63 3.60
CA LEU A 64 -23.35 -5.54 2.89
C LEU A 64 -24.42 -6.10 1.95
N THR A 65 -25.53 -5.39 1.86
CA THR A 65 -26.50 -5.55 0.77
C THR A 65 -26.05 -4.78 -0.47
N ASP A 66 -26.74 -4.96 -1.62
CA ASP A 66 -26.49 -4.13 -2.81
C ASP A 66 -26.65 -2.63 -2.52
N ALA A 67 -27.64 -2.25 -1.70
CA ALA A 67 -27.82 -0.87 -1.25
C ALA A 67 -26.63 -0.42 -0.36
N GLY A 68 -26.12 -1.29 0.52
CA GLY A 68 -24.92 -1.02 1.31
C GLY A 68 -23.71 -0.79 0.40
N HIS A 69 -23.47 -1.66 -0.56
CA HIS A 69 -22.38 -1.52 -1.53
C HIS A 69 -22.47 -0.21 -2.33
N ALA A 70 -23.67 0.19 -2.74
CA ALA A 70 -23.87 1.42 -3.52
C ALA A 70 -23.46 2.71 -2.78
N ILE A 71 -23.49 2.71 -1.44
CA ILE A 71 -23.19 3.92 -0.66
C ILE A 71 -21.79 3.94 -0.04
N VAL A 72 -21.05 2.81 0.01
CA VAL A 72 -19.71 2.71 0.64
C VAL A 72 -18.78 3.80 0.13
N GLU A 73 -18.68 3.94 -1.18
CA GLU A 73 -17.79 4.93 -1.81
C GLU A 73 -18.12 6.37 -1.42
N ASN A 74 -19.42 6.69 -1.36
CA ASN A 74 -19.86 8.02 -0.94
C ASN A 74 -19.58 8.27 0.54
N ALA A 75 -19.82 7.27 1.39
CA ALA A 75 -19.52 7.35 2.82
C ALA A 75 -18.01 7.52 3.09
N ARG A 76 -17.18 6.82 2.34
CA ARG A 76 -15.70 6.98 2.39
C ARG A 76 -15.26 8.38 1.99
N ARG A 77 -15.86 8.96 0.92
CA ARG A 77 -15.57 10.34 0.53
C ARG A 77 -15.97 11.33 1.62
N MET A 78 -17.11 11.16 2.26
CA MET A 78 -17.51 11.99 3.40
C MET A 78 -16.50 11.90 4.55
N GLN A 79 -16.02 10.70 4.87
CA GLN A 79 -14.98 10.48 5.89
C GLN A 79 -13.69 11.24 5.55
N SER A 80 -13.27 11.17 4.31
CA SER A 80 -12.11 11.88 3.79
C SER A 80 -12.24 13.39 3.92
N GLU A 81 -13.39 13.96 3.55
CA GLU A 81 -13.65 15.40 3.69
C GLU A 81 -13.68 15.84 5.16
N MET A 82 -14.23 15.04 6.06
CA MET A 82 -14.19 15.33 7.50
C MET A 82 -12.75 15.31 8.05
N HIS A 83 -11.93 14.39 7.59
CA HIS A 83 -10.49 14.39 7.92
C HIS A 83 -9.79 15.62 7.31
N ALA A 84 -10.17 16.06 6.10
CA ALA A 84 -9.62 17.27 5.49
C ALA A 84 -9.97 18.54 6.30
N ILE A 85 -11.20 18.64 6.81
CA ILE A 85 -11.58 19.74 7.72
C ILE A 85 -10.72 19.73 8.99
N GLY A 86 -10.50 18.58 9.62
CA GLY A 86 -9.61 18.45 10.76
C GLY A 86 -8.21 18.93 10.43
N ARG A 87 -7.64 18.47 9.31
CA ARG A 87 -6.31 18.89 8.83
C ARG A 87 -6.24 20.39 8.53
N ALA A 88 -7.26 20.99 7.92
CA ALA A 88 -7.30 22.42 7.63
C ALA A 88 -7.27 23.28 8.91
N LEU A 89 -7.92 22.82 9.97
CA LEU A 89 -7.84 23.46 11.28
C LEU A 89 -6.45 23.30 11.90
N ASP A 90 -5.83 22.16 11.73
CA ASP A 90 -4.47 21.87 12.21
C ASP A 90 -3.37 22.63 11.47
N VAL A 91 -3.59 23.03 10.20
CA VAL A 91 -2.65 23.87 9.42
C VAL A 91 -2.42 25.24 10.08
N GLN A 92 -3.36 25.74 10.86
CA GLN A 92 -3.19 26.98 11.62
C GLN A 92 -2.26 26.83 12.85
N SER A 93 -1.98 25.60 13.29
CA SER A 93 -0.96 25.35 14.29
C SER A 93 0.42 25.33 13.60
N SER A 94 1.21 26.39 13.73
CA SER A 94 2.54 26.56 13.14
C SER A 94 3.63 25.64 13.70
N GLY A 95 3.25 24.57 14.41
CA GLY A 95 4.16 23.68 15.13
C GLY A 95 4.63 22.47 14.30
N LEU A 96 5.87 22.01 14.62
CA LEU A 96 6.43 20.71 14.17
C LEU A 96 5.95 19.58 15.11
N SER A 97 4.64 19.47 15.33
CA SER A 97 4.01 18.50 16.20
C SER A 97 2.69 17.98 15.62
N GLY A 98 2.22 16.83 16.12
CA GLY A 98 0.97 16.19 15.66
C GLY A 98 1.21 15.02 14.71
N THR A 99 0.15 14.49 14.11
CA THR A 99 0.23 13.29 13.26
C THR A 99 0.44 13.64 11.79
N VAL A 100 1.31 12.87 11.11
CA VAL A 100 1.45 12.83 9.65
C VAL A 100 1.19 11.41 9.17
N THR A 101 0.18 11.24 8.33
CA THR A 101 -0.18 9.95 7.75
C THR A 101 0.49 9.77 6.40
N ILE A 102 1.27 8.70 6.26
CA ILE A 102 2.00 8.35 5.04
C ILE A 102 1.42 7.04 4.50
N SER A 103 0.94 7.06 3.28
CA SER A 103 0.50 5.86 2.58
C SER A 103 1.60 5.35 1.65
N ALA A 104 1.85 4.04 1.68
CA ALA A 104 2.83 3.40 0.83
C ALA A 104 2.40 2.00 0.42
N THR A 105 2.97 1.48 -0.68
CA THR A 105 2.83 0.07 -1.03
C THR A 105 3.60 -0.81 -0.04
N GLU A 106 3.21 -2.08 0.09
CA GLU A 106 3.78 -2.98 1.08
C GLU A 106 5.32 -2.99 1.04
N GLY A 107 5.92 -3.18 -0.13
CA GLY A 107 7.38 -3.21 -0.25
C GLY A 107 8.07 -1.91 0.12
N THR A 108 7.54 -0.81 -0.34
CA THR A 108 8.11 0.51 -0.04
C THR A 108 7.94 0.86 1.45
N GLY A 109 6.76 0.55 2.00
CA GLY A 109 6.40 0.96 3.35
C GLY A 109 7.06 0.13 4.45
N THR A 110 7.12 -1.20 4.29
CA THR A 110 7.62 -2.10 5.34
C THR A 110 9.14 -2.21 5.35
N GLU A 111 9.73 -2.45 4.19
CA GLU A 111 11.14 -2.82 4.12
C GLU A 111 12.07 -1.62 4.03
N TRP A 112 11.56 -0.51 3.52
CA TRP A 112 12.38 0.68 3.36
C TRP A 112 11.91 1.85 4.24
N LEU A 113 10.66 2.31 4.10
CA LEU A 113 10.20 3.55 4.74
C LEU A 113 10.26 3.47 6.27
N ALA A 114 9.73 2.40 6.87
CA ALA A 114 9.64 2.29 8.32
C ALA A 114 11.01 2.34 9.02
N PRO A 115 12.06 1.64 8.56
CA PRO A 115 13.42 1.79 9.12
C PRO A 115 14.01 3.20 8.94
N GLU A 116 13.81 3.80 7.77
CA GLU A 116 14.40 5.13 7.44
C GLU A 116 13.79 6.27 8.25
N LEU A 117 12.53 6.13 8.67
CA LEU A 117 11.86 7.13 9.49
C LEU A 117 12.39 7.21 10.93
N ARG A 118 13.25 6.30 11.35
CA ARG A 118 13.87 6.35 12.69
C ARG A 118 14.66 7.64 12.91
N ALA A 119 15.52 8.01 11.96
CA ALA A 119 16.33 9.21 12.05
C ALA A 119 15.47 10.50 11.98
N PHE A 120 14.38 10.47 11.21
CA PHE A 120 13.41 11.56 11.21
C PHE A 120 12.75 11.74 12.58
N HIS A 121 12.32 10.65 13.22
CA HIS A 121 11.71 10.70 14.54
C HIS A 121 12.67 11.28 15.61
N ASP A 122 13.97 10.96 15.53
CA ASP A 122 14.97 11.51 16.46
C ASP A 122 15.11 13.03 16.30
N GLN A 123 14.92 13.56 15.08
CA GLN A 123 14.95 14.99 14.78
C GLN A 123 13.64 15.71 15.14
N TYR A 124 12.51 15.03 15.00
CA TYR A 124 11.16 15.59 15.21
C TYR A 124 10.32 14.68 16.10
N PRO A 125 10.65 14.55 17.41
CA PRO A 125 10.02 13.57 18.31
C PRO A 125 8.52 13.86 18.57
N ASP A 126 8.07 15.09 18.37
CA ASP A 126 6.68 15.49 18.56
C ASP A 126 5.79 15.21 17.33
N ILE A 127 6.38 14.73 16.22
CA ILE A 127 5.63 14.29 15.04
C ILE A 127 5.36 12.80 15.13
N VAL A 128 4.09 12.43 15.22
CA VAL A 128 3.65 11.02 15.15
C VAL A 128 3.49 10.62 13.69
N LEU A 129 4.21 9.58 13.28
CA LEU A 129 4.12 9.04 11.93
C LEU A 129 3.14 7.87 11.90
N ASN A 130 2.06 8.00 11.12
CA ASN A 130 1.07 6.96 10.90
C ASN A 130 1.27 6.36 9.50
N LEU A 131 1.68 5.08 9.42
CA LEU A 131 1.95 4.39 8.16
C LEU A 131 0.73 3.56 7.74
N LEU A 132 0.15 3.89 6.59
CA LEU A 132 -0.89 3.11 5.93
C LEU A 132 -0.24 2.28 4.82
N ILE A 133 -0.15 0.97 5.07
CA ILE A 133 0.45 0.03 4.11
C ILE A 133 -0.65 -0.70 3.37
N GLU A 134 -0.69 -0.54 2.06
CA GLU A 134 -1.75 -1.10 1.25
C GLU A 134 -1.21 -1.85 0.03
N ALA A 135 -1.85 -2.98 -0.29
CA ALA A 135 -1.52 -3.79 -1.45
C ALA A 135 -1.94 -3.13 -2.78
N ARG A 136 -2.85 -2.18 -2.74
CA ARG A 136 -3.31 -1.39 -3.91
C ARG A 136 -2.84 0.04 -3.77
N ALA A 137 -2.60 0.70 -4.91
CA ALA A 137 -2.45 2.14 -4.94
C ALA A 137 -3.72 2.77 -4.36
N VAL A 138 -3.63 3.27 -3.11
CA VAL A 138 -4.72 4.02 -2.49
C VAL A 138 -4.99 5.23 -3.35
N ASP A 139 -6.25 5.46 -3.61
CA ASP A 139 -6.68 6.65 -4.29
C ASP A 139 -6.40 7.86 -3.39
N LEU A 140 -5.32 8.61 -3.68
CA LEU A 140 -5.01 9.87 -2.99
C LEU A 140 -6.16 10.88 -3.09
N VAL A 141 -7.02 10.73 -4.11
CA VAL A 141 -8.26 11.51 -4.25
C VAL A 141 -9.15 11.34 -3.00
N ARG A 142 -9.00 10.22 -2.28
CA ARG A 142 -9.77 9.98 -1.03
C ARG A 142 -9.20 10.69 0.19
N ARG A 143 -8.08 11.41 0.08
CA ARG A 143 -7.46 12.16 1.19
C ARG A 143 -7.26 11.35 2.49
N GLU A 144 -7.04 10.05 2.37
CA GLU A 144 -6.83 9.15 3.51
C GLU A 144 -5.41 9.28 4.09
N ALA A 145 -4.49 9.91 3.35
CA ALA A 145 -3.12 10.16 3.75
C ALA A 145 -2.68 11.59 3.45
N ASP A 146 -1.75 12.13 4.23
CA ASP A 146 -1.15 13.44 4.04
C ASP A 146 -0.05 13.39 2.97
N ILE A 147 0.70 12.29 2.95
CA ILE A 147 1.76 12.01 1.98
C ILE A 147 1.53 10.59 1.44
N ALA A 148 1.83 10.39 0.16
CA ALA A 148 1.84 9.06 -0.40
C ALA A 148 3.12 8.77 -1.17
N LEU A 149 3.62 7.54 -1.06
CA LEU A 149 4.66 6.97 -1.90
C LEU A 149 4.02 6.05 -2.93
N ARG A 150 4.23 6.34 -4.21
CA ARG A 150 3.53 5.67 -5.32
C ARG A 150 4.49 5.24 -6.42
N ILE A 151 4.21 4.08 -6.99
CA ILE A 151 4.83 3.61 -8.21
C ILE A 151 4.06 4.20 -9.40
N GLY A 152 4.78 4.85 -10.30
CA GLY A 152 4.22 5.54 -11.48
C GLY A 152 3.85 7.00 -11.19
N GLU A 153 3.84 7.80 -12.25
CA GLU A 153 3.55 9.22 -12.18
C GLU A 153 2.07 9.47 -11.87
N PRO A 154 1.75 10.26 -10.83
CA PRO A 154 0.37 10.62 -10.54
C PRO A 154 -0.15 11.58 -11.62
N THR A 155 -1.41 11.38 -12.01
CA THR A 155 -2.08 12.15 -13.09
C THR A 155 -3.08 13.17 -12.58
N GLN A 156 -3.33 13.23 -11.28
CA GLN A 156 -4.33 14.11 -10.67
C GLN A 156 -3.80 15.55 -10.57
N PRO A 157 -4.57 16.56 -11.02
CA PRO A 157 -4.11 17.95 -11.10
C PRO A 157 -3.88 18.64 -9.74
N ASP A 158 -4.58 18.18 -8.67
CA ASP A 158 -4.53 18.80 -7.34
C ASP A 158 -3.39 18.25 -6.46
N LEU A 159 -2.49 17.46 -7.05
CA LEU A 159 -1.39 16.83 -6.35
C LEU A 159 -0.05 17.50 -6.67
N ILE A 160 0.72 17.73 -5.63
CA ILE A 160 2.15 18.02 -5.75
C ILE A 160 2.88 16.70 -5.75
N ALA A 161 3.58 16.42 -6.84
CA ALA A 161 4.33 15.20 -7.04
C ALA A 161 5.81 15.50 -7.28
N ARG A 162 6.68 14.69 -6.68
CA ARG A 162 8.12 14.70 -6.93
C ARG A 162 8.60 13.28 -7.17
N LYS A 163 9.28 13.07 -8.31
CA LYS A 163 9.98 11.82 -8.55
C LYS A 163 11.13 11.67 -7.58
N LEU A 164 11.19 10.55 -6.87
CA LEU A 164 12.23 10.25 -5.91
C LEU A 164 13.38 9.47 -6.55
N VAL A 165 13.07 8.28 -7.07
CA VAL A 165 14.07 7.34 -7.56
C VAL A 165 13.44 6.38 -8.56
N LYS A 166 14.27 5.78 -9.41
CA LYS A 166 13.89 4.62 -10.23
C LYS A 166 14.20 3.34 -9.46
N ILE A 167 13.21 2.46 -9.30
CA ILE A 167 13.36 1.15 -8.69
C ILE A 167 13.64 0.13 -9.79
N GLY A 168 14.77 -0.55 -9.72
CA GLY A 168 15.11 -1.66 -10.59
C GLY A 168 14.61 -2.99 -10.03
N PHE A 169 14.25 -3.92 -10.92
CA PHE A 169 13.80 -5.27 -10.58
C PHE A 169 14.65 -6.31 -11.28
N GLY A 170 14.86 -7.44 -10.63
CA GLY A 170 15.58 -8.59 -11.17
C GLY A 170 14.90 -9.90 -10.84
N TRP A 171 15.36 -10.98 -11.48
CA TRP A 171 14.99 -12.34 -11.13
C TRP A 171 15.81 -12.82 -9.93
N TYR A 172 15.12 -13.34 -8.93
CA TYR A 172 15.74 -13.85 -7.70
C TYR A 172 15.27 -15.26 -7.39
N ALA A 173 16.19 -16.05 -6.83
CA ALA A 173 15.91 -17.36 -6.27
C ALA A 173 16.71 -17.54 -4.98
N SER A 174 16.32 -18.47 -4.11
CA SER A 174 17.13 -18.82 -2.96
C SER A 174 18.35 -19.65 -3.38
N ARG A 175 19.47 -19.49 -2.64
CA ARG A 175 20.70 -20.30 -2.85
C ARG A 175 20.40 -21.81 -2.83
N GLU A 176 19.54 -22.23 -1.89
CA GLU A 176 19.14 -23.62 -1.77
C GLU A 176 18.37 -24.11 -3.00
N TRP A 177 17.47 -23.30 -3.54
CA TRP A 177 16.75 -23.67 -4.76
C TRP A 177 17.69 -23.81 -5.95
N LEU A 178 18.63 -22.87 -6.12
CA LEU A 178 19.64 -22.91 -7.19
C LEU A 178 20.57 -24.12 -7.04
N ALA A 179 20.94 -24.48 -5.82
CA ALA A 179 21.76 -25.68 -5.56
C ALA A 179 21.07 -26.98 -6.00
N ARG A 180 19.74 -27.06 -5.86
CA ARG A 180 18.93 -28.22 -6.27
C ARG A 180 18.62 -28.23 -7.78
N ASN A 181 18.40 -27.07 -8.40
CA ASN A 181 17.90 -26.96 -9.77
C ASN A 181 18.95 -26.54 -10.78
N GLY A 182 20.16 -26.23 -10.34
CA GLY A 182 21.24 -25.73 -11.18
C GLY A 182 21.10 -24.25 -11.56
N PRO A 183 22.14 -23.67 -12.17
CA PRO A 183 22.14 -22.29 -12.61
C PRO A 183 21.20 -22.09 -13.78
N ILE A 184 20.54 -20.93 -13.84
CA ILE A 184 19.69 -20.52 -14.96
C ILE A 184 20.52 -19.64 -15.91
N LYS A 185 20.54 -19.99 -17.18
CA LYS A 185 21.42 -19.35 -18.18
C LYS A 185 20.74 -18.27 -19.02
N SER A 186 19.40 -18.27 -19.09
CA SER A 186 18.63 -17.29 -19.87
C SER A 186 17.24 -17.04 -19.26
N GLU A 187 16.66 -15.89 -19.60
CA GLU A 187 15.28 -15.56 -19.17
C GLU A 187 14.25 -16.54 -19.72
N GLN A 188 14.44 -17.08 -20.92
CA GLN A 188 13.60 -18.14 -21.48
C GLN A 188 13.66 -19.42 -20.64
N GLU A 189 14.79 -19.70 -20.01
CA GLU A 189 14.90 -20.84 -19.10
C GLU A 189 14.14 -20.60 -17.79
N VAL A 190 14.09 -19.34 -17.29
CA VAL A 190 13.24 -18.97 -16.14
C VAL A 190 11.80 -19.37 -16.36
N LEU A 191 11.25 -19.10 -17.55
CA LEU A 191 9.85 -19.38 -17.90
C LEU A 191 9.49 -20.86 -17.87
N ARG A 192 10.51 -21.75 -17.85
CA ARG A 192 10.34 -23.21 -17.74
C ARG A 192 10.54 -23.74 -16.33
N LYS A 193 10.80 -22.85 -15.37
CA LYS A 193 10.98 -23.19 -13.94
C LYS A 193 9.72 -22.88 -13.16
N ASP A 194 9.70 -23.30 -11.91
CA ASP A 194 8.68 -22.89 -10.95
C ASP A 194 8.80 -21.39 -10.68
N ILE A 195 7.72 -20.66 -10.88
CA ILE A 195 7.67 -19.20 -10.74
C ILE A 195 6.83 -18.82 -9.53
N VAL A 196 7.37 -17.92 -8.72
CA VAL A 196 6.62 -17.20 -7.69
C VAL A 196 6.13 -15.88 -8.29
N GLY A 197 4.82 -15.79 -8.54
CA GLY A 197 4.21 -14.71 -9.32
C GLY A 197 3.22 -13.84 -8.59
N PHE A 198 2.68 -12.88 -9.32
CA PHE A 198 1.59 -12.02 -8.87
C PHE A 198 0.23 -12.73 -9.07
N ALA A 199 -0.72 -12.52 -8.15
CA ALA A 199 -2.05 -13.11 -8.25
C ALA A 199 -2.91 -12.47 -9.37
N SER A 200 -2.56 -11.25 -9.84
CA SER A 200 -3.19 -10.60 -10.99
C SER A 200 -2.23 -9.61 -11.66
N GLU A 201 -2.39 -9.40 -12.96
CA GLU A 201 -1.58 -8.45 -13.74
C GLU A 201 -1.73 -7.01 -13.26
N SER A 202 -2.90 -6.62 -12.74
CA SER A 202 -3.15 -5.27 -12.23
C SER A 202 -2.32 -4.90 -11.00
N GLN A 203 -1.67 -5.90 -10.36
CA GLN A 203 -0.85 -5.70 -9.16
C GLN A 203 0.64 -5.53 -9.47
N ALA A 204 1.04 -5.71 -10.71
CA ALA A 204 2.40 -5.55 -11.18
C ALA A 204 2.47 -4.62 -12.40
N PRO A 205 2.02 -3.35 -12.27
CA PRO A 205 2.08 -2.42 -13.39
C PRO A 205 3.53 -2.26 -13.85
N GLY A 206 3.80 -2.61 -15.10
CA GLY A 206 5.12 -2.47 -15.72
C GLY A 206 6.15 -3.56 -15.39
N ILE A 207 5.81 -4.60 -14.62
CA ILE A 207 6.74 -5.68 -14.27
C ILE A 207 6.43 -6.97 -15.07
N LEU A 208 5.16 -7.36 -15.22
CA LEU A 208 4.77 -8.54 -15.99
C LEU A 208 4.91 -8.40 -17.51
N PRO A 209 4.66 -7.22 -18.13
CA PRO A 209 4.86 -7.04 -19.57
C PRO A 209 6.34 -7.06 -20.01
N LEU A 210 7.29 -7.07 -19.06
CA LEU A 210 8.73 -6.98 -19.36
C LEU A 210 9.37 -8.34 -19.66
N VAL A 211 8.67 -9.43 -19.35
CA VAL A 211 9.08 -10.75 -19.79
C VAL A 211 8.28 -11.07 -21.04
N GLU A 212 8.87 -10.84 -22.22
CA GLU A 212 8.34 -11.35 -23.49
C GLU A 212 8.30 -12.87 -23.44
N ALA A 213 7.19 -13.40 -22.91
CA ALA A 213 6.98 -14.84 -22.95
C ALA A 213 6.76 -15.24 -24.42
N PRO A 214 7.50 -16.26 -24.94
CA PRO A 214 7.17 -16.84 -26.21
C PRO A 214 5.70 -17.24 -26.28
N PRO A 215 5.01 -17.12 -27.41
CA PRO A 215 3.57 -17.40 -27.51
C PRO A 215 3.15 -18.81 -27.07
N ASP A 216 4.11 -19.72 -26.98
CA ASP A 216 3.96 -21.13 -26.59
C ASP A 216 4.47 -21.43 -25.18
N ALA A 217 4.98 -20.44 -24.44
CA ALA A 217 5.47 -20.64 -23.08
C ALA A 217 4.30 -20.73 -22.09
N THR A 218 4.08 -21.92 -21.57
CA THR A 218 3.20 -22.11 -20.40
C THR A 218 4.03 -21.86 -19.14
N MET A 219 3.88 -20.70 -18.51
CA MET A 219 4.50 -20.42 -17.23
C MET A 219 3.91 -21.30 -16.14
N HIS A 220 4.76 -21.97 -15.37
CA HIS A 220 4.34 -22.77 -14.22
C HIS A 220 4.46 -21.96 -12.94
N PHE A 221 3.35 -21.46 -12.40
CA PHE A 221 3.33 -20.77 -11.13
C PHE A 221 3.20 -21.76 -9.97
N SER A 222 4.23 -21.84 -9.13
CA SER A 222 4.21 -22.64 -7.90
C SER A 222 3.45 -21.93 -6.76
N VAL A 223 3.56 -20.59 -6.71
CA VAL A 223 2.85 -19.73 -5.76
C VAL A 223 2.52 -18.41 -6.44
N THR A 224 1.29 -17.94 -6.25
CA THR A 224 0.91 -16.57 -6.61
C THR A 224 0.34 -15.84 -5.40
N SER A 225 0.66 -14.55 -5.25
CA SER A 225 0.13 -13.73 -4.16
C SER A 225 0.02 -12.27 -4.56
N ASN A 226 -0.96 -11.57 -3.98
CA ASN A 226 -1.06 -10.11 -4.04
C ASN A 226 -0.19 -9.42 -2.99
N SER A 227 0.36 -10.15 -2.02
CA SER A 227 1.30 -9.65 -1.03
C SER A 227 2.73 -9.81 -1.52
N MET A 228 3.49 -8.71 -1.52
CA MET A 228 4.90 -8.73 -1.85
C MET A 228 5.70 -9.52 -0.79
N ALA A 229 5.39 -9.36 0.50
CA ALA A 229 6.04 -10.10 1.57
C ALA A 229 5.81 -11.61 1.46
N ALA A 230 4.60 -12.04 1.10
CA ALA A 230 4.30 -13.46 0.88
C ALA A 230 5.10 -14.03 -0.29
N ARG A 231 5.19 -13.30 -1.42
CA ARG A 231 6.01 -13.73 -2.57
C ARG A 231 7.49 -13.80 -2.21
N MET A 232 8.01 -12.79 -1.52
CA MET A 232 9.39 -12.78 -1.07
C MET A 232 9.70 -13.96 -0.14
N SER A 233 8.80 -14.27 0.79
CA SER A 233 8.90 -15.42 1.67
C SER A 233 8.87 -16.74 0.89
N ALA A 234 8.05 -16.84 -0.15
CA ALA A 234 8.01 -18.04 -1.00
C ALA A 234 9.31 -18.22 -1.81
N ILE A 235 9.87 -17.15 -2.38
CA ILE A 235 11.18 -17.22 -3.08
C ILE A 235 12.27 -17.68 -2.10
N ARG A 236 12.32 -17.10 -0.90
CA ARG A 236 13.26 -17.46 0.16
C ARG A 236 13.13 -18.91 0.60
N ALA A 237 11.91 -19.39 0.72
CA ALA A 237 11.60 -20.79 1.05
C ALA A 237 11.89 -21.79 -0.09
N GLY A 238 12.33 -21.30 -1.26
CA GLY A 238 12.72 -22.14 -2.38
C GLY A 238 11.55 -22.73 -3.17
N TYR A 239 10.42 -22.02 -3.26
CA TYR A 239 9.29 -22.42 -4.14
C TYR A 239 9.61 -22.20 -5.63
N GLY A 240 10.58 -21.34 -5.95
CA GLY A 240 10.93 -21.07 -7.33
C GLY A 240 11.67 -19.75 -7.51
N VAL A 241 11.64 -19.27 -8.74
CA VAL A 241 12.21 -17.98 -9.15
C VAL A 241 11.11 -16.92 -9.14
N GLY A 242 11.44 -15.71 -8.70
CA GLY A 242 10.47 -14.62 -8.71
C GLY A 242 11.11 -13.27 -8.96
N VAL A 243 10.30 -12.30 -9.37
CA VAL A 243 10.75 -10.92 -9.55
C VAL A 243 10.68 -10.16 -8.23
N ALA A 244 11.80 -9.52 -7.88
CA ALA A 244 11.90 -8.65 -6.71
C ALA A 244 12.67 -7.38 -7.06
N SER A 245 12.46 -6.29 -6.30
CA SER A 245 13.31 -5.11 -6.42
C SER A 245 14.70 -5.42 -5.89
N HIS A 246 15.71 -4.81 -6.51
CA HIS A 246 17.09 -5.02 -6.10
C HIS A 246 17.31 -4.59 -4.64
N ARG A 247 16.80 -3.41 -4.27
CA ARG A 247 16.91 -2.90 -2.90
C ARG A 247 16.32 -3.85 -1.85
N TRP A 248 15.22 -4.50 -2.17
CA TRP A 248 14.59 -5.43 -1.24
C TRP A 248 15.34 -6.74 -1.12
N ALA A 249 15.79 -7.26 -2.25
CA ALA A 249 16.52 -8.52 -2.30
C ALA A 249 17.84 -8.45 -1.51
N THR A 250 18.50 -7.28 -1.45
CA THR A 250 19.75 -7.10 -0.68
C THR A 250 19.58 -7.30 0.83
N MET A 251 18.36 -7.19 1.36
CA MET A 251 18.08 -7.41 2.77
C MET A 251 18.06 -8.89 3.16
N TYR A 252 18.08 -9.78 2.18
CA TYR A 252 17.98 -11.23 2.37
C TYR A 252 19.20 -11.94 1.77
N PRO A 253 20.24 -12.22 2.58
CA PRO A 253 21.50 -12.82 2.09
C PRO A 253 21.34 -14.18 1.42
N GLU A 254 20.24 -14.89 1.71
CA GLU A 254 19.90 -16.16 1.08
C GLU A 254 19.40 -16.02 -0.36
N LEU A 255 19.02 -14.81 -0.81
CA LEU A 255 18.61 -14.57 -2.17
C LEU A 255 19.79 -14.27 -3.10
N VAL A 256 19.69 -14.80 -4.30
CA VAL A 256 20.68 -14.59 -5.36
C VAL A 256 19.98 -13.98 -6.55
N ASN A 257 20.55 -12.90 -7.08
CA ASN A 257 20.12 -12.38 -8.38
C ASN A 257 20.53 -13.38 -9.47
N VAL A 258 19.56 -13.91 -10.18
CA VAL A 258 19.78 -14.93 -11.23
C VAL A 258 20.57 -14.37 -12.41
N PHE A 259 20.40 -13.08 -12.69
CA PHE A 259 21.12 -12.38 -13.77
C PHE A 259 21.72 -11.07 -13.24
N PRO A 260 22.87 -11.13 -12.54
CA PRO A 260 23.54 -9.95 -12.02
C PRO A 260 23.78 -8.88 -13.08
N GLY A 261 23.54 -7.62 -12.74
CA GLY A 261 23.70 -6.49 -13.63
C GLY A 261 22.60 -6.33 -14.69
N ARG A 262 21.53 -7.13 -14.63
CA ARG A 262 20.37 -7.00 -15.52
C ARG A 262 19.12 -6.60 -14.77
N ASN A 263 18.41 -5.61 -15.31
CA ASN A 263 17.06 -5.26 -14.89
C ASN A 263 16.06 -5.95 -15.82
N VAL A 264 15.10 -6.67 -15.22
CA VAL A 264 13.93 -7.19 -15.96
C VAL A 264 12.83 -6.14 -16.06
N GLY A 265 13.01 -5.01 -15.41
CA GLY A 265 12.14 -3.86 -15.46
C GLY A 265 12.52 -2.80 -14.45
N SER A 266 11.90 -1.66 -14.59
CA SER A 266 12.04 -0.57 -13.60
C SER A 266 10.74 0.21 -13.49
N ALA A 267 10.55 0.84 -12.33
CA ALA A 267 9.41 1.70 -12.08
C ALA A 267 9.87 2.94 -11.30
N ASP A 268 9.26 4.09 -11.60
CA ASP A 268 9.56 5.32 -10.90
C ASP A 268 8.77 5.39 -9.58
N LEU A 269 9.46 5.67 -8.48
CA LEU A 269 8.86 5.96 -7.19
C LEU A 269 8.65 7.47 -7.06
N TRP A 270 7.44 7.85 -6.71
CA TRP A 270 7.03 9.24 -6.51
C TRP A 270 6.58 9.47 -5.08
N ILE A 271 6.89 10.65 -4.54
CA ILE A 271 6.28 11.19 -3.33
C ILE A 271 5.24 12.22 -3.73
N VAL A 272 4.08 12.14 -3.10
CA VAL A 272 2.91 12.93 -3.47
C VAL A 272 2.23 13.48 -2.23
N THR A 273 1.76 14.73 -2.31
CA THR A 273 0.90 15.37 -1.31
C THR A 273 -0.13 16.25 -1.99
N HIS A 274 -1.20 16.61 -1.28
CA HIS A 274 -2.16 17.60 -1.78
C HIS A 274 -1.58 19.03 -1.71
N GLU A 275 -1.93 19.86 -2.69
CA GLU A 275 -1.47 21.25 -2.73
C GLU A 275 -1.83 22.01 -1.46
N GLU A 276 -3.02 21.81 -0.91
CA GLU A 276 -3.48 22.45 0.31
C GLU A 276 -2.61 22.12 1.54
N LEU A 277 -2.00 20.93 1.57
CA LEU A 277 -1.20 20.43 2.69
C LEU A 277 0.25 20.92 2.68
N ARG A 278 0.73 21.50 1.56
CA ARG A 278 2.11 22.00 1.43
C ARG A 278 2.48 23.10 2.45
N HIS A 279 1.47 23.77 3.00
CA HIS A 279 1.66 24.85 3.99
C HIS A 279 1.80 24.34 5.42
N SER A 280 1.45 23.09 5.70
CA SER A 280 1.66 22.46 7.01
C SER A 280 3.15 22.21 7.25
N ALA A 281 3.71 22.82 8.31
CA ALA A 281 5.14 22.70 8.63
C ALA A 281 5.56 21.25 8.87
N ARG A 282 4.74 20.44 9.60
CA ARG A 282 5.03 19.04 9.87
C ARG A 282 4.99 18.18 8.61
N ILE A 283 4.01 18.40 7.70
CA ILE A 283 3.89 17.63 6.46
C ILE A 283 5.07 17.95 5.54
N ARG A 284 5.44 19.23 5.44
CA ARG A 284 6.62 19.67 4.67
C ARG A 284 7.91 19.06 5.21
N ALA A 285 8.11 19.06 6.54
CA ALA A 285 9.29 18.44 7.15
C ALA A 285 9.44 16.97 6.74
N VAL A 286 8.36 16.18 6.80
CA VAL A 286 8.37 14.78 6.35
C VAL A 286 8.61 14.67 4.84
N PHE A 287 7.93 15.48 4.04
CA PHE A 287 8.04 15.45 2.58
C PHE A 287 9.46 15.79 2.10
N ASP A 288 10.07 16.83 2.67
CA ASP A 288 11.42 17.24 2.31
C ASP A 288 12.46 16.24 2.80
N TYR A 289 12.33 15.74 4.04
CA TYR A 289 13.19 14.69 4.58
C TYR A 289 13.20 13.45 3.69
N LEU A 290 12.03 12.91 3.35
CA LEU A 290 11.93 11.74 2.49
C LEU A 290 12.48 12.00 1.09
N SER A 291 12.21 13.20 0.54
CA SER A 291 12.72 13.58 -0.79
C SER A 291 14.24 13.65 -0.85
N GLU A 292 14.88 14.09 0.21
CA GLU A 292 16.34 14.19 0.29
C GLU A 292 16.97 12.83 0.57
N HIS A 293 16.42 12.11 1.53
CA HIS A 293 16.95 10.83 1.99
C HIS A 293 16.92 9.75 0.90
N VAL A 294 15.82 9.67 0.13
CA VAL A 294 15.72 8.74 -1.01
C VAL A 294 16.74 9.06 -2.09
N ARG A 295 16.96 10.33 -2.40
CA ARG A 295 17.96 10.72 -3.42
C ARG A 295 19.37 10.28 -3.03
N ASN A 296 19.70 10.36 -1.75
CA ASN A 296 21.00 9.93 -1.25
C ASN A 296 21.20 8.40 -1.30
N ALA A 297 20.10 7.65 -1.34
CA ALA A 297 20.10 6.19 -1.45
C ALA A 297 19.80 5.67 -2.88
N ALA A 298 19.75 6.55 -3.89
CA ALA A 298 19.23 6.23 -5.23
C ALA A 298 19.93 5.02 -5.87
N GLU A 299 21.26 4.92 -5.77
CA GLU A 299 22.04 3.83 -6.36
C GLU A 299 21.59 2.44 -5.86
N ALA A 300 21.28 2.34 -4.55
CA ALA A 300 20.81 1.09 -3.95
C ALA A 300 19.43 0.64 -4.49
N PHE A 301 18.64 1.57 -5.02
CA PHE A 301 17.35 1.26 -5.63
C PHE A 301 17.48 0.82 -7.10
N GLU A 302 18.42 1.40 -7.85
CA GLU A 302 18.52 1.20 -9.30
C GLU A 302 19.25 -0.08 -9.68
N THR A 303 20.36 -0.41 -9.02
CA THR A 303 21.27 -1.45 -9.52
C THR A 303 21.38 -2.67 -8.62
N GLY A 304 20.91 -2.57 -7.36
CA GLY A 304 21.27 -3.58 -6.35
C GLY A 304 22.79 -3.61 -6.15
N PHE A 305 23.24 -3.82 -4.96
CA PHE A 305 24.68 -4.00 -4.70
C PHE A 305 25.21 -5.11 -5.62
N GLU A 306 26.32 -4.88 -6.29
CA GLU A 306 27.18 -5.92 -6.86
C GLU A 306 27.73 -6.78 -5.71
N GLY A 307 26.86 -7.64 -5.17
CA GLY A 307 27.30 -8.71 -4.29
C GLY A 307 28.09 -9.69 -5.14
N GLU A 308 29.36 -9.91 -4.83
CA GLU A 308 30.23 -10.90 -5.44
C GLU A 308 29.45 -12.19 -5.68
N ALA A 309 29.43 -12.62 -6.94
CA ALA A 309 28.96 -13.96 -7.28
C ALA A 309 29.75 -14.95 -6.41
N PRO A 310 29.11 -15.92 -5.74
CA PRO A 310 29.86 -16.95 -5.04
C PRO A 310 30.78 -17.62 -6.03
N ALA A 311 32.08 -17.65 -5.71
CA ALA A 311 33.06 -18.40 -6.46
C ALA A 311 32.55 -19.83 -6.66
N ALA A 312 32.65 -20.31 -7.90
CA ALA A 312 32.19 -21.60 -8.40
C ALA A 312 32.83 -22.80 -7.64
#